data_7ecd954adefa487888a043a066b2a0c4
#
_entry.id   7ecd954adefa487888a043a066b2a0c4
#
_cell.length_a   1.000
_cell.length_b   1.000
_cell.length_c   1.000
_cell.angle_alpha   90.00
_cell.angle_beta   90.00
_cell.angle_gamma   90.00
#
_symmetry.space_group_name_H-M   'P 1'
#
loop_
_entity.id
_entity.type
_entity.pdbx_description
1 polymer ?
#
loop_
_entity_poly.entity_id
_entity_poly.type
_entity_poly.pdbx_seq_one_letter_code
_entity_poly.pdbx_strand_id
1 'polypeptide(L)'
;VVLTIAVCCAALVPLVYFLVPERPASIGLRSYGSTEDDVAAPPSGQNPFAAAIGHLVTAARTRTFWYLFATFFICGFTTNGLVSTHLIAFCGDYGIAEVQAASLLALMGIFDLFGTTLSGWLTDRFDPRKLLFIYYGLRGLSLIYLPYSNFSLWSLTIFAMFYGLDWIATVPPTVRLANEAFGDKNAPVIFGWIVAGHQLGAASAAFFAGAMRSAQGDYLQAFVIAGITGLIAAMLSLMIGRGAAAPRRLAAA
;
A
#
# COMPACT_ATOMS: atom_id res chain seq x y z
N VAL A 1 4.76 23.91 11.19
CA VAL A 1 4.17 22.60 10.84
C VAL A 1 5.09 21.46 11.30
N VAL A 2 6.36 21.38 10.83
CA VAL A 2 7.27 20.26 11.14
C VAL A 2 7.52 20.14 12.66
N LEU A 3 7.79 21.26 13.34
CA LEU A 3 7.99 21.27 14.79
C LEU A 3 6.75 20.82 15.56
N THR A 4 5.56 21.25 15.13
CA THR A 4 4.29 20.84 15.76
C THR A 4 4.08 19.32 15.64
N ILE A 5 4.32 18.76 14.45
CA ILE A 5 4.23 17.30 14.22
C ILE A 5 5.26 16.57 15.11
N ALA A 6 6.50 17.05 15.15
CA ALA A 6 7.55 16.44 15.96
C ALA A 6 7.19 16.44 17.47
N VAL A 7 6.64 17.54 17.99
CA VAL A 7 6.17 17.62 19.38
C VAL A 7 5.01 16.66 19.65
N CYS A 8 4.02 16.59 18.74
CA CYS A 8 2.91 15.64 18.86
C CYS A 8 3.40 14.19 18.85
N CYS A 9 4.32 13.84 17.94
CA CYS A 9 4.91 12.49 17.90
C CYS A 9 5.70 12.19 19.18
N ALA A 10 6.50 13.15 19.68
CA ALA A 10 7.25 12.96 20.92
C ALA A 10 6.34 12.78 22.14
N ALA A 11 5.20 13.47 22.18
CA ALA A 11 4.22 13.33 23.26
C ALA A 11 3.50 11.96 23.23
N LEU A 12 3.36 11.33 22.04
CA LEU A 12 2.78 9.99 21.92
C LEU A 12 3.68 8.88 22.46
N VAL A 13 5.01 9.07 22.44
CA VAL A 13 5.96 8.04 22.90
C VAL A 13 5.71 7.62 24.35
N PRO A 14 5.68 8.51 25.36
CA PRO A 14 5.38 8.10 26.72
C PRO A 14 3.96 7.57 26.86
N LEU A 15 3.00 8.13 26.15
CA LEU A 15 1.61 7.66 26.19
C LEU A 15 1.49 6.20 25.75
N VAL A 16 2.12 5.84 24.62
CA VAL A 16 2.15 4.46 24.13
C VAL A 16 2.91 3.55 25.08
N TYR A 17 4.08 4.00 25.58
CA TYR A 17 4.92 3.21 26.49
C TYR A 17 4.20 2.81 27.77
N PHE A 18 3.42 3.73 28.36
CA PHE A 18 2.73 3.47 29.63
C PHE A 18 1.33 2.88 29.49
N LEU A 19 0.62 3.14 28.38
CA LEU A 19 -0.78 2.73 28.22
C LEU A 19 -0.98 1.50 27.32
N VAL A 20 -0.01 1.19 26.45
CA VAL A 20 -0.15 0.06 25.51
C VAL A 20 0.78 -1.08 25.96
N PRO A 21 0.23 -2.16 26.55
CA PRO A 21 1.03 -3.32 26.93
C PRO A 21 1.55 -4.04 25.68
N GLU A 22 2.78 -4.55 25.73
CA GLU A 22 3.39 -5.29 24.61
C GLU A 22 2.59 -6.52 24.20
N ARG A 23 1.95 -7.17 25.15
CA ARG A 23 1.17 -8.39 24.94
C ARG A 23 -0.01 -8.44 25.91
N PRO A 24 -1.16 -8.96 25.51
CA PRO A 24 -2.30 -9.18 26.43
C PRO A 24 -1.90 -9.98 27.68
N ALA A 25 -1.02 -10.98 27.50
CA ALA A 25 -0.53 -11.79 28.61
C ALA A 25 0.26 -11.03 29.68
N SER A 26 0.89 -9.90 29.33
CA SER A 26 1.64 -9.06 30.31
C SER A 26 0.73 -8.36 31.33
N ILE A 27 -0.56 -8.24 31.01
CA ILE A 27 -1.60 -7.65 31.87
C ILE A 27 -2.62 -8.70 32.32
N GLY A 28 -2.30 -10.01 32.17
CA GLY A 28 -3.17 -11.09 32.60
C GLY A 28 -4.38 -11.36 31.69
N LEU A 29 -4.42 -10.75 30.50
CA LEU A 29 -5.49 -10.96 29.53
C LEU A 29 -5.10 -12.00 28.49
N ARG A 30 -6.08 -12.72 27.94
CA ARG A 30 -5.91 -13.60 26.79
C ARG A 30 -6.04 -12.80 25.49
N SER A 31 -5.37 -13.27 24.42
CA SER A 31 -5.56 -12.69 23.09
C SER A 31 -7.02 -12.88 22.64
N TYR A 32 -7.60 -11.88 21.99
CA TYR A 32 -8.96 -11.96 21.48
C TYR A 32 -9.11 -13.14 20.51
N GLY A 33 -10.10 -14.00 20.74
CA GLY A 33 -10.33 -15.20 19.92
C GLY A 33 -9.44 -16.40 20.24
N SER A 34 -8.53 -16.33 21.24
CA SER A 34 -7.76 -17.51 21.69
C SER A 34 -8.62 -18.48 22.46
N THR A 35 -8.42 -19.78 22.20
CA THR A 35 -8.98 -20.90 23.00
C THR A 35 -8.14 -21.18 24.24
N GLU A 36 -8.63 -22.03 25.15
CA GLU A 36 -7.90 -22.36 26.39
C GLU A 36 -6.55 -23.03 26.17
N ASP A 37 -6.39 -23.69 25.01
CA ASP A 37 -5.16 -24.41 24.61
C ASP A 37 -4.10 -23.51 23.90
N ASP A 38 -4.43 -22.25 23.60
CA ASP A 38 -3.49 -21.31 22.99
C ASP A 38 -2.52 -20.75 24.04
N VAL A 39 -1.54 -21.57 24.41
CA VAL A 39 -0.41 -21.11 25.23
C VAL A 39 0.43 -20.15 24.37
N ALA A 40 0.64 -18.91 24.84
CA ALA A 40 1.51 -17.96 24.17
C ALA A 40 2.88 -18.61 23.95
N ALA A 41 3.25 -18.81 22.68
CA ALA A 41 4.55 -19.38 22.36
C ALA A 41 5.66 -18.55 23.01
N PRO A 42 6.63 -19.17 23.70
CA PRO A 42 7.76 -18.45 24.26
C PRO A 42 8.48 -17.67 23.15
N PRO A 43 9.08 -16.50 23.46
CA PRO A 43 9.83 -15.74 22.47
C PRO A 43 10.88 -16.65 21.85
N SER A 44 10.86 -16.81 20.53
CA SER A 44 11.88 -17.58 19.82
C SER A 44 13.22 -16.90 20.10
N GLY A 45 14.20 -17.62 20.65
CA GLY A 45 15.55 -17.10 20.89
C GLY A 45 16.34 -16.81 19.60
N GLN A 46 15.66 -16.78 18.45
CA GLN A 46 16.26 -16.50 17.15
C GLN A 46 16.47 -14.98 16.98
N ASN A 47 17.58 -14.63 16.36
CA ASN A 47 17.82 -13.24 15.95
C ASN A 47 16.71 -12.77 15.00
N PRO A 48 15.92 -11.74 15.34
CA PRO A 48 14.78 -11.28 14.54
C PRO A 48 15.16 -10.91 13.09
N PHE A 49 16.37 -10.38 12.90
CA PHE A 49 16.87 -10.02 11.58
C PHE A 49 17.16 -11.26 10.72
N ALA A 50 17.80 -12.26 11.30
CA ALA A 50 18.06 -13.53 10.59
C ALA A 50 16.76 -14.26 10.24
N ALA A 51 15.76 -14.24 11.13
CA ALA A 51 14.44 -14.78 10.87
C ALA A 51 13.73 -14.02 9.71
N ALA A 52 13.78 -12.69 9.70
CA ALA A 52 13.18 -11.89 8.63
C ALA A 52 13.81 -12.18 7.25
N ILE A 53 15.13 -12.31 7.18
CA ILE A 53 15.84 -12.69 5.95
C ILE A 53 15.48 -14.14 5.54
N GLY A 54 15.38 -15.07 6.49
CA GLY A 54 14.95 -16.44 6.22
C GLY A 54 13.56 -16.51 5.58
N HIS A 55 12.61 -15.73 6.11
CA HIS A 55 11.27 -15.61 5.53
C HIS A 55 11.30 -14.99 4.12
N LEU A 56 12.14 -13.97 3.87
CA LEU A 56 12.32 -13.39 2.54
C LEU A 56 12.85 -14.44 1.55
N VAL A 57 13.91 -15.14 1.91
CA VAL A 57 14.52 -16.17 1.03
C VAL A 57 13.51 -17.26 0.67
N THR A 58 12.69 -17.67 1.64
CA THR A 58 11.65 -18.68 1.42
C THR A 58 10.55 -18.14 0.51
N ALA A 59 10.05 -16.94 0.78
CA ALA A 59 8.99 -16.30 -0.01
C ALA A 59 9.44 -16.00 -1.44
N ALA A 60 10.67 -15.52 -1.63
CA ALA A 60 11.26 -15.19 -2.94
C ALA A 60 11.37 -16.38 -3.90
N ARG A 61 11.29 -17.61 -3.40
CA ARG A 61 11.22 -18.82 -4.23
C ARG A 61 9.85 -19.03 -4.87
N THR A 62 8.83 -18.28 -4.47
CA THR A 62 7.46 -18.42 -4.94
C THR A 62 7.10 -17.32 -5.95
N ARG A 63 6.37 -17.69 -7.02
CA ARG A 63 5.85 -16.70 -7.99
C ARG A 63 4.87 -15.72 -7.33
N THR A 64 4.12 -16.18 -6.36
CA THR A 64 3.12 -15.36 -5.64
C THR A 64 3.78 -14.18 -4.94
N PHE A 65 4.95 -14.37 -4.30
CA PHE A 65 5.70 -13.28 -3.69
C PHE A 65 6.06 -12.19 -4.72
N TRP A 66 6.56 -12.58 -5.89
CA TRP A 66 6.98 -11.62 -6.90
C TRP A 66 5.81 -10.87 -7.54
N TYR A 67 4.65 -11.52 -7.71
CA TYR A 67 3.45 -10.81 -8.15
C TYR A 67 2.96 -9.80 -7.10
N LEU A 68 2.91 -10.18 -5.83
CA LEU A 68 2.57 -9.26 -4.74
C LEU A 68 3.58 -8.12 -4.63
N PHE A 69 4.87 -8.42 -4.69
CA PHE A 69 5.94 -7.43 -4.65
C PHE A 69 5.85 -6.45 -5.82
N ALA A 70 5.70 -6.95 -7.06
CA ALA A 70 5.63 -6.12 -8.25
C ALA A 70 4.38 -5.22 -8.26
N THR A 71 3.21 -5.76 -7.93
CA THR A 71 1.98 -4.96 -7.87
C THR A 71 2.07 -3.91 -6.77
N PHE A 72 2.67 -4.23 -5.64
CA PHE A 72 2.82 -3.28 -4.54
C PHE A 72 3.97 -2.27 -4.76
N PHE A 73 5.02 -2.64 -5.49
CA PHE A 73 6.02 -1.71 -6.04
C PHE A 73 5.35 -0.66 -6.93
N ILE A 74 4.49 -1.09 -7.88
CA ILE A 74 3.75 -0.19 -8.76
C ILE A 74 2.77 0.67 -7.94
N CYS A 75 2.17 0.13 -6.87
CA CYS A 75 1.38 0.93 -5.94
C CYS A 75 2.18 2.11 -5.40
N GLY A 76 3.35 1.87 -4.82
CA GLY A 76 4.24 2.92 -4.32
C GLY A 76 4.66 3.91 -5.41
N PHE A 77 5.00 3.38 -6.59
CA PHE A 77 5.37 4.17 -7.76
C PHE A 77 4.27 5.17 -8.14
N THR A 78 3.03 4.71 -8.23
CA THR A 78 1.89 5.52 -8.67
C THR A 78 1.35 6.45 -7.58
N THR A 79 1.37 6.05 -6.30
CA THR A 79 0.84 6.84 -5.18
C THR A 79 1.88 7.76 -4.56
N ASN A 80 2.70 7.24 -3.66
CA ASN A 80 3.62 8.06 -2.86
C ASN A 80 4.72 8.69 -3.72
N GLY A 81 5.24 7.95 -4.70
CA GLY A 81 6.32 8.42 -5.55
C GLY A 81 5.88 9.50 -6.54
N LEU A 82 4.77 9.29 -7.22
CA LEU A 82 4.30 10.24 -8.24
C LEU A 82 3.31 11.26 -7.66
N VAL A 83 2.11 10.81 -7.26
CA VAL A 83 1.03 11.75 -6.92
C VAL A 83 1.33 12.51 -5.65
N SER A 84 1.70 11.84 -4.56
CA SER A 84 2.01 12.52 -3.30
C SER A 84 3.17 13.52 -3.42
N THR A 85 4.17 13.20 -4.24
CA THR A 85 5.39 14.01 -4.36
C THR A 85 5.26 15.12 -5.40
N HIS A 86 4.59 14.86 -6.53
CA HIS A 86 4.65 15.74 -7.68
C HIS A 86 3.33 16.42 -8.06
N LEU A 87 2.18 16.04 -7.48
CA LEU A 87 0.87 16.60 -7.86
C LEU A 87 0.83 18.13 -7.69
N ILE A 88 1.40 18.66 -6.60
CA ILE A 88 1.38 20.12 -6.35
C ILE A 88 2.19 20.85 -7.44
N ALA A 89 3.40 20.37 -7.73
CA ALA A 89 4.24 20.94 -8.77
C ALA A 89 3.61 20.79 -10.16
N PHE A 90 2.97 19.66 -10.43
CA PHE A 90 2.24 19.41 -11.68
C PHE A 90 1.05 20.37 -11.85
N CYS A 91 0.25 20.59 -10.82
CA CYS A 91 -0.82 21.58 -10.83
C CYS A 91 -0.29 23.00 -11.03
N GLY A 92 0.87 23.32 -10.44
CA GLY A 92 1.57 24.60 -10.60
C GLY A 92 1.98 24.88 -12.05
N ASP A 93 2.40 23.86 -12.81
CA ASP A 93 2.72 23.98 -14.24
C ASP A 93 1.49 24.42 -15.08
N TYR A 94 0.28 24.20 -14.59
CA TYR A 94 -0.99 24.65 -15.19
C TYR A 94 -1.58 25.89 -14.51
N GLY A 95 -0.81 26.63 -13.70
CA GLY A 95 -1.21 27.89 -13.07
C GLY A 95 -2.13 27.73 -11.86
N ILE A 96 -2.26 26.53 -11.29
CA ILE A 96 -3.06 26.29 -10.09
C ILE A 96 -2.22 26.64 -8.86
N ALA A 97 -2.77 27.47 -7.98
CA ALA A 97 -2.09 27.87 -6.75
C ALA A 97 -1.76 26.66 -5.85
N GLU A 98 -0.58 26.68 -5.20
CA GLU A 98 -0.09 25.58 -4.35
C GLU A 98 -1.09 25.19 -3.25
N VAL A 99 -1.79 26.17 -2.65
CA VAL A 99 -2.80 25.92 -1.61
C VAL A 99 -3.97 25.12 -2.17
N GLN A 100 -4.40 25.41 -3.40
CA GLN A 100 -5.48 24.69 -4.07
C GLN A 100 -5.03 23.26 -4.42
N ALA A 101 -3.82 23.10 -4.95
CA ALA A 101 -3.26 21.78 -5.23
C ALA A 101 -3.06 20.94 -3.94
N ALA A 102 -2.58 21.55 -2.85
CA ALA A 102 -2.49 20.90 -1.56
C ALA A 102 -3.85 20.48 -0.98
N SER A 103 -4.91 21.29 -1.24
CA SER A 103 -6.27 20.93 -0.81
C SER A 103 -6.82 19.69 -1.54
N LEU A 104 -6.37 19.42 -2.78
CA LEU A 104 -6.71 18.17 -3.49
C LEU A 104 -6.10 16.95 -2.79
N LEU A 105 -4.83 17.04 -2.32
CA LEU A 105 -4.22 15.95 -1.54
C LEU A 105 -4.94 15.73 -0.21
N ALA A 106 -5.35 16.81 0.46
CA ALA A 106 -6.14 16.68 1.69
C ALA A 106 -7.51 16.03 1.42
N LEU A 107 -8.16 16.37 0.32
CA LEU A 107 -9.41 15.76 -0.11
C LEU A 107 -9.22 14.28 -0.44
N MET A 108 -8.13 13.90 -1.11
CA MET A 108 -7.77 12.50 -1.34
C MET A 108 -7.67 11.73 -0.01
N GLY A 109 -7.02 12.32 1.01
CA GLY A 109 -6.92 11.70 2.34
C GLY A 109 -8.27 11.48 3.02
N ILE A 110 -9.24 12.40 2.83
CA ILE A 110 -10.60 12.21 3.34
C ILE A 110 -11.29 11.03 2.64
N PHE A 111 -11.21 10.96 1.33
CA PHE A 111 -11.83 9.86 0.57
C PHE A 111 -11.13 8.52 0.80
N ASP A 112 -9.83 8.51 1.10
CA ASP A 112 -9.08 7.31 1.44
C ASP A 112 -9.63 6.61 2.68
N LEU A 113 -10.09 7.34 3.70
CA LEU A 113 -10.73 6.75 4.87
C LEU A 113 -11.95 5.90 4.48
N PHE A 114 -12.78 6.40 3.58
CA PHE A 114 -13.94 5.66 3.09
C PHE A 114 -13.52 4.51 2.17
N GLY A 115 -12.60 4.76 1.25
CA GLY A 115 -12.14 3.78 0.28
C GLY A 115 -11.47 2.58 0.94
N THR A 116 -10.58 2.81 1.89
CA THR A 116 -9.86 1.75 2.61
C THR A 116 -10.82 0.93 3.49
N THR A 117 -11.75 1.60 4.19
CA THR A 117 -12.77 0.91 5.01
C THR A 117 -13.67 0.04 4.12
N LEU A 118 -14.15 0.59 3.02
CA LEU A 118 -14.97 -0.15 2.05
C LEU A 118 -14.20 -1.32 1.43
N SER A 119 -12.92 -1.11 1.09
CA SER A 119 -12.07 -2.16 0.55
C SER A 119 -11.88 -3.33 1.53
N GLY A 120 -11.71 -3.07 2.82
CA GLY A 120 -11.69 -4.11 3.84
C GLY A 120 -12.96 -4.95 3.80
N TRP A 121 -14.13 -4.30 3.84
CA TRP A 121 -15.42 -4.96 3.76
C TRP A 121 -15.64 -5.75 2.47
N LEU A 122 -15.20 -5.22 1.32
CA LEU A 122 -15.26 -5.89 0.03
C LEU A 122 -14.31 -7.10 -0.02
N THR A 123 -13.13 -6.98 0.57
CA THR A 123 -12.12 -8.06 0.63
C THR A 123 -12.64 -9.29 1.36
N ASP A 124 -13.51 -9.12 2.36
CA ASP A 124 -14.12 -10.24 3.07
C ASP A 124 -15.17 -10.99 2.23
N ARG A 125 -15.72 -10.37 1.18
CA ARG A 125 -16.86 -10.89 0.42
C ARG A 125 -16.50 -11.29 -1.01
N PHE A 126 -15.50 -10.67 -1.59
CA PHE A 126 -15.13 -10.84 -2.99
C PHE A 126 -13.70 -11.37 -3.14
N ASP A 127 -13.39 -11.90 -4.33
CA ASP A 127 -12.04 -12.35 -4.68
C ASP A 127 -11.07 -11.14 -4.65
N PRO A 128 -10.07 -11.15 -3.74
CA PRO A 128 -9.13 -10.05 -3.59
C PRO A 128 -8.32 -9.76 -4.86
N ARG A 129 -8.13 -10.74 -5.75
CA ARG A 129 -7.44 -10.55 -7.04
C ARG A 129 -8.25 -9.67 -7.97
N LYS A 130 -9.58 -9.87 -8.01
CA LYS A 130 -10.49 -9.06 -8.82
C LYS A 130 -10.61 -7.62 -8.26
N LEU A 131 -10.60 -7.48 -6.94
CA LEU A 131 -10.57 -6.16 -6.32
C LEU A 131 -9.30 -5.39 -6.70
N LEU A 132 -8.13 -6.02 -6.58
CA LEU A 132 -6.87 -5.42 -7.02
C LEU A 132 -6.86 -5.07 -8.51
N PHE A 133 -7.43 -5.94 -9.37
CA PHE A 133 -7.58 -5.65 -10.79
C PHE A 133 -8.37 -4.37 -11.03
N ILE A 134 -9.49 -4.19 -10.34
CA ILE A 134 -10.34 -3.00 -10.47
C ILE A 134 -9.60 -1.77 -9.95
N TYR A 135 -9.00 -1.86 -8.76
CA TYR A 135 -8.29 -0.73 -8.14
C TYR A 135 -7.11 -0.27 -9.00
N TYR A 136 -6.19 -1.15 -9.35
CA TYR A 136 -5.06 -0.78 -10.20
C TYR A 136 -5.49 -0.34 -11.61
N GLY A 137 -6.55 -0.94 -12.16
CA GLY A 137 -7.11 -0.56 -13.45
C GLY A 137 -7.66 0.86 -13.45
N LEU A 138 -8.52 1.20 -12.47
CA LEU A 138 -9.08 2.54 -12.33
C LEU A 138 -8.00 3.59 -12.03
N ARG A 139 -7.03 3.25 -11.16
CA ARG A 139 -5.86 4.08 -10.88
C ARG A 139 -5.06 4.36 -12.15
N GLY A 140 -4.74 3.33 -12.91
CA GLY A 140 -3.99 3.47 -14.15
C GLY A 140 -4.70 4.38 -15.16
N LEU A 141 -6.00 4.18 -15.35
CA LEU A 141 -6.81 5.02 -16.23
C LEU A 141 -6.90 6.47 -15.74
N SER A 142 -7.06 6.70 -14.45
CA SER A 142 -7.13 8.04 -13.88
C SER A 142 -5.81 8.81 -14.04
N LEU A 143 -4.66 8.14 -13.91
CA LEU A 143 -3.35 8.73 -14.12
C LEU A 143 -3.09 9.05 -15.59
N ILE A 144 -3.54 8.22 -16.53
CA ILE A 144 -3.46 8.53 -17.96
C ILE A 144 -4.39 9.70 -18.30
N TYR A 145 -5.59 9.75 -17.71
CA TYR A 145 -6.56 10.81 -17.97
C TYR A 145 -6.11 12.17 -17.45
N LEU A 146 -5.46 12.25 -16.28
CA LEU A 146 -5.16 13.49 -15.59
C LEU A 146 -4.39 14.53 -16.45
N PRO A 147 -3.30 14.18 -17.15
CA PRO A 147 -2.57 15.15 -17.99
C PRO A 147 -3.39 15.71 -19.15
N TYR A 148 -4.40 14.98 -19.62
CA TYR A 148 -5.29 15.41 -20.72
C TYR A 148 -6.56 16.10 -20.22
N SER A 149 -6.71 16.27 -18.91
CA SER A 149 -7.85 16.99 -18.35
C SER A 149 -7.72 18.50 -18.61
N ASN A 150 -8.83 19.20 -18.50
CA ASN A 150 -8.85 20.68 -18.66
C ASN A 150 -8.31 21.44 -17.43
N PHE A 151 -7.77 20.74 -16.42
CA PHE A 151 -7.27 21.30 -15.16
C PHE A 151 -8.23 22.28 -14.44
N SER A 152 -9.54 22.21 -14.74
CA SER A 152 -10.53 22.93 -13.95
C SER A 152 -10.60 22.35 -12.54
N LEU A 153 -10.94 23.18 -11.56
CA LEU A 153 -11.11 22.72 -10.17
C LEU A 153 -12.12 21.58 -10.07
N TRP A 154 -13.17 21.59 -10.90
CA TRP A 154 -14.14 20.50 -10.95
C TRP A 154 -13.53 19.18 -11.41
N SER A 155 -12.80 19.19 -12.51
CA SER A 155 -12.12 18.01 -13.04
C SER A 155 -11.11 17.42 -12.03
N LEU A 156 -10.32 18.31 -11.40
CA LEU A 156 -9.34 17.90 -10.39
C LEU A 156 -10.00 17.40 -9.10
N THR A 157 -11.13 17.97 -8.70
CA THR A 157 -11.90 17.49 -7.55
C THR A 157 -12.42 16.06 -7.80
N ILE A 158 -12.99 15.80 -8.99
CA ILE A 158 -13.43 14.45 -9.38
C ILE A 158 -12.25 13.48 -9.36
N PHE A 159 -11.12 13.87 -9.96
CA PHE A 159 -9.90 13.05 -9.89
C PHE A 159 -9.49 12.76 -8.45
N ALA A 160 -9.44 13.78 -7.58
CA ALA A 160 -9.06 13.63 -6.19
C ALA A 160 -10.00 12.70 -5.40
N MET A 161 -11.30 12.74 -5.67
CA MET A 161 -12.28 11.84 -5.07
C MET A 161 -12.03 10.39 -5.47
N PHE A 162 -11.97 10.11 -6.77
CA PHE A 162 -11.78 8.74 -7.26
C PHE A 162 -10.40 8.19 -6.90
N TYR A 163 -9.36 8.98 -7.05
CA TYR A 163 -8.00 8.58 -6.71
C TYR A 163 -7.84 8.37 -5.21
N GLY A 164 -8.47 9.24 -4.39
CA GLY A 164 -8.47 9.10 -2.93
C GLY A 164 -9.15 7.81 -2.47
N LEU A 165 -10.32 7.45 -3.02
CA LEU A 165 -11.00 6.20 -2.71
C LEU A 165 -10.13 4.95 -2.99
N ASP A 166 -9.17 5.06 -3.89
CA ASP A 166 -8.27 3.97 -4.27
C ASP A 166 -6.90 4.04 -3.58
N TRP A 167 -6.55 5.14 -2.88
CA TRP A 167 -5.19 5.42 -2.41
C TRP A 167 -4.57 4.24 -1.63
N ILE A 168 -5.19 3.82 -0.53
CA ILE A 168 -4.76 2.69 0.32
C ILE A 168 -5.67 1.46 0.13
N ALA A 169 -6.74 1.56 -0.67
CA ALA A 169 -7.70 0.48 -0.87
C ALA A 169 -7.08 -0.84 -1.38
N THR A 170 -5.88 -0.80 -1.95
CA THR A 170 -5.13 -2.00 -2.37
C THR A 170 -4.50 -2.78 -1.22
N VAL A 171 -4.40 -2.21 -0.01
CA VAL A 171 -3.75 -2.85 1.15
C VAL A 171 -4.55 -4.05 1.69
N PRO A 172 -5.86 -3.95 2.03
CA PRO A 172 -6.61 -5.08 2.57
C PRO A 172 -6.56 -6.33 1.69
N PRO A 173 -6.84 -6.27 0.36
CA PRO A 173 -6.78 -7.45 -0.48
C PRO A 173 -5.33 -7.99 -0.64
N THR A 174 -4.31 -7.13 -0.61
CA THR A 174 -2.91 -7.57 -0.66
C THR A 174 -2.51 -8.33 0.60
N VAL A 175 -2.89 -7.84 1.79
CA VAL A 175 -2.67 -8.53 3.08
C VAL A 175 -3.37 -9.87 3.09
N ARG A 176 -4.62 -9.94 2.63
CA ARG A 176 -5.36 -11.21 2.56
C ARG A 176 -4.67 -12.21 1.65
N LEU A 177 -4.23 -11.80 0.46
CA LEU A 177 -3.49 -12.69 -0.45
C LEU A 177 -2.14 -13.14 0.12
N ALA A 178 -1.46 -12.28 0.90
CA ALA A 178 -0.25 -12.68 1.61
C ALA A 178 -0.55 -13.72 2.69
N ASN A 179 -1.62 -13.56 3.47
CA ASN A 179 -2.05 -14.55 4.47
C ASN A 179 -2.45 -15.87 3.83
N GLU A 180 -3.21 -15.85 2.73
CA GLU A 180 -3.58 -17.06 1.98
C GLU A 180 -2.35 -17.80 1.42
N ALA A 181 -1.30 -17.08 1.00
CA ALA A 181 -0.13 -17.66 0.37
C ALA A 181 0.92 -18.18 1.38
N PHE A 182 1.12 -17.47 2.49
CA PHE A 182 2.23 -17.70 3.40
C PHE A 182 1.80 -18.13 4.82
N GLY A 183 0.51 -18.09 5.10
CA GLY A 183 -0.08 -18.41 6.41
C GLY A 183 0.10 -17.31 7.44
N ASP A 184 -0.81 -17.26 8.41
CA ASP A 184 -0.96 -16.14 9.37
C ASP A 184 0.31 -15.86 10.19
N LYS A 185 1.13 -16.87 10.45
CA LYS A 185 2.38 -16.72 11.23
C LYS A 185 3.50 -16.02 10.46
N ASN A 186 3.62 -16.28 9.15
CA ASN A 186 4.72 -15.79 8.32
C ASN A 186 4.34 -14.55 7.51
N ALA A 187 3.05 -14.42 7.18
CA ALA A 187 2.55 -13.34 6.33
C ALA A 187 2.89 -11.93 6.84
N PRO A 188 2.84 -11.60 8.14
CA PRO A 188 3.19 -10.25 8.60
C PRO A 188 4.62 -9.85 8.24
N VAL A 189 5.60 -10.74 8.41
CA VAL A 189 7.01 -10.48 8.07
C VAL A 189 7.20 -10.39 6.56
N ILE A 190 6.57 -11.29 5.80
CA ILE A 190 6.64 -11.29 4.34
C ILE A 190 5.96 -10.06 3.76
N PHE A 191 4.83 -9.63 4.34
CA PHE A 191 4.16 -8.39 3.96
C PHE A 191 5.06 -7.17 4.21
N GLY A 192 5.85 -7.15 5.29
CA GLY A 192 6.86 -6.13 5.52
C GLY A 192 7.86 -6.01 4.34
N TRP A 193 8.28 -7.12 3.74
CA TRP A 193 9.13 -7.13 2.55
C TRP A 193 8.39 -6.63 1.29
N ILE A 194 7.10 -6.94 1.16
CA ILE A 194 6.25 -6.40 0.09
C ILE A 194 6.12 -4.88 0.23
N VAL A 195 5.95 -4.37 1.46
CA VAL A 195 5.96 -2.92 1.77
C VAL A 195 7.31 -2.28 1.47
N ALA A 196 8.44 -2.97 1.71
CA ALA A 196 9.74 -2.48 1.29
C ALA A 196 9.79 -2.29 -0.25
N GLY A 197 9.19 -3.21 -1.01
CA GLY A 197 9.00 -3.05 -2.46
C GLY A 197 8.21 -1.80 -2.83
N HIS A 198 7.13 -1.51 -2.10
CA HIS A 198 6.35 -0.28 -2.27
C HIS A 198 7.21 0.98 -2.07
N GLN A 199 8.05 1.01 -1.05
CA GLN A 199 8.94 2.15 -0.80
C GLN A 199 10.02 2.31 -1.89
N LEU A 200 10.53 1.20 -2.42
CA LEU A 200 11.44 1.24 -3.58
C LEU A 200 10.72 1.79 -4.82
N GLY A 201 9.47 1.40 -5.04
CA GLY A 201 8.64 1.95 -6.11
C GLY A 201 8.42 3.46 -5.94
N ALA A 202 8.08 3.90 -4.73
CA ALA A 202 7.88 5.30 -4.41
C ALA A 202 9.15 6.13 -4.65
N ALA A 203 10.30 5.67 -4.16
CA ALA A 203 11.59 6.35 -4.37
C ALA A 203 11.95 6.43 -5.87
N SER A 204 11.72 5.33 -6.61
CA SER A 204 11.96 5.28 -8.06
C SER A 204 11.12 6.30 -8.81
N ALA A 205 9.82 6.40 -8.51
CA ALA A 205 8.93 7.35 -9.19
C ALA A 205 9.22 8.79 -8.81
N ALA A 206 9.52 9.07 -7.55
CA ALA A 206 9.89 10.42 -7.12
C ALA A 206 11.12 10.94 -7.87
N PHE A 207 12.15 10.09 -8.02
CA PHE A 207 13.32 10.42 -8.81
C PHE A 207 13.02 10.53 -10.31
N PHE A 208 12.35 9.53 -10.86
CA PHE A 208 12.05 9.41 -12.30
C PHE A 208 11.19 10.57 -12.80
N ALA A 209 10.09 10.91 -12.10
CA ALA A 209 9.22 12.00 -12.51
C ALA A 209 9.91 13.36 -12.42
N GLY A 210 10.73 13.58 -11.38
CA GLY A 210 11.53 14.80 -11.28
C GLY A 210 12.58 14.93 -12.39
N ALA A 211 13.27 13.83 -12.73
CA ALA A 211 14.23 13.79 -13.83
C ALA A 211 13.57 14.06 -15.19
N MET A 212 12.39 13.46 -15.43
CA MET A 212 11.63 13.70 -16.67
C MET A 212 11.18 15.15 -16.79
N ARG A 213 10.63 15.73 -15.73
CA ARG A 213 10.27 17.15 -15.73
C ARG A 213 11.47 18.05 -16.02
N SER A 214 12.62 17.76 -15.42
CA SER A 214 13.85 18.55 -15.65
C SER A 214 14.36 18.44 -17.08
N ALA A 215 14.18 17.28 -17.72
CA ALA A 215 14.64 17.05 -19.10
C ALA A 215 13.66 17.54 -20.17
N GLN A 216 12.34 17.45 -19.91
CA GLN A 216 11.28 17.67 -20.90
C GLN A 216 10.45 18.91 -20.64
N GLY A 217 10.52 19.48 -19.42
CA GLY A 217 9.77 20.67 -19.02
C GLY A 217 8.37 20.38 -18.48
N ASP A 218 7.88 19.14 -18.56
CA ASP A 218 6.55 18.75 -18.09
C ASP A 218 6.51 17.36 -17.43
N TYR A 219 5.35 16.99 -16.88
CA TYR A 219 5.10 15.70 -16.23
C TYR A 219 4.29 14.73 -17.10
N LEU A 220 3.89 15.08 -18.32
CA LEU A 220 2.99 14.31 -19.16
C LEU A 220 3.41 12.84 -19.25
N GLN A 221 4.66 12.61 -19.64
CA GLN A 221 5.17 11.24 -19.82
C GLN A 221 5.24 10.48 -18.50
N ALA A 222 5.61 11.15 -17.40
CA ALA A 222 5.68 10.51 -16.08
C ALA A 222 4.31 9.97 -15.65
N PHE A 223 3.23 10.75 -15.81
CA PHE A 223 1.87 10.31 -15.48
C PHE A 223 1.36 9.23 -16.42
N VAL A 224 1.61 9.32 -17.73
CA VAL A 224 1.21 8.30 -18.70
C VAL A 224 1.92 6.97 -18.43
N ILE A 225 3.23 6.99 -18.20
CA ILE A 225 3.99 5.77 -17.87
C ILE A 225 3.49 5.16 -16.56
N ALA A 226 3.26 5.98 -15.53
CA ALA A 226 2.71 5.52 -14.27
C ALA A 226 1.31 4.89 -14.45
N GLY A 227 0.47 5.48 -15.28
CA GLY A 227 -0.83 4.93 -15.62
C GLY A 227 -0.74 3.59 -16.34
N ILE A 228 0.16 3.45 -17.30
CA ILE A 228 0.41 2.18 -18.00
C ILE A 228 0.92 1.11 -17.02
N THR A 229 1.85 1.46 -16.11
CA THR A 229 2.31 0.51 -15.08
C THR A 229 1.18 0.09 -14.16
N GLY A 230 0.23 1.00 -13.83
CA GLY A 230 -0.99 0.68 -13.10
C GLY A 230 -1.85 -0.37 -13.82
N LEU A 231 -2.04 -0.24 -15.14
CA LEU A 231 -2.76 -1.24 -15.94
C LEU A 231 -2.02 -2.58 -15.97
N ILE A 232 -0.68 -2.57 -16.02
CA ILE A 232 0.12 -3.79 -15.90
C ILE A 232 -0.09 -4.43 -14.52
N ALA A 233 -0.09 -3.65 -13.43
CA ALA A 233 -0.35 -4.17 -12.09
C ALA A 233 -1.75 -4.80 -11.98
N ALA A 234 -2.76 -4.21 -12.64
CA ALA A 234 -4.09 -4.80 -12.73
C ALA A 234 -4.06 -6.20 -13.33
N MET A 235 -3.37 -6.38 -14.45
CA MET A 235 -3.23 -7.69 -15.08
C MET A 235 -2.44 -8.68 -14.22
N LEU A 236 -1.34 -8.24 -13.60
CA LEU A 236 -0.52 -9.06 -12.72
C LEU A 236 -1.31 -9.53 -11.48
N SER A 237 -2.21 -8.71 -10.95
CA SER A 237 -3.01 -9.04 -9.76
C SER A 237 -3.87 -10.29 -9.98
N LEU A 238 -4.37 -10.52 -11.19
CA LEU A 238 -5.14 -11.71 -11.54
C LEU A 238 -4.29 -12.99 -11.56
N MET A 239 -2.97 -12.88 -11.61
CA MET A 239 -2.04 -14.01 -11.62
C MET A 239 -1.57 -14.41 -10.21
N ILE A 240 -1.84 -13.60 -9.20
CA ILE A 240 -1.42 -13.87 -7.82
C ILE A 240 -2.04 -15.18 -7.33
N GLY A 241 -1.20 -16.12 -6.85
CA GLY A 241 -1.66 -17.39 -6.30
C GLY A 241 -2.20 -18.41 -7.32
N ARG A 242 -2.26 -18.09 -8.62
CA ARG A 242 -2.61 -19.07 -9.64
C ARG A 242 -1.44 -20.04 -9.86
N GLY A 243 -1.66 -21.31 -9.53
CA GLY A 243 -0.64 -22.36 -9.66
C GLY A 243 0.09 -22.71 -8.36
N ALA A 244 -0.20 -22.09 -7.24
CA ALA A 244 0.11 -22.68 -5.94
C ALA A 244 -0.89 -23.81 -5.69
N ALA A 245 -0.41 -25.07 -5.63
CA ALA A 245 -1.23 -26.13 -5.05
C ALA A 245 -1.68 -25.64 -3.67
N ALA A 246 -2.98 -25.77 -3.39
CA ALA A 246 -3.52 -25.45 -2.07
C ALA A 246 -2.58 -26.07 -1.02
N PRO A 247 -2.16 -25.34 0.03
CA PRO A 247 -1.34 -25.92 1.07
C PRO A 247 -2.07 -27.16 1.52
N ARG A 248 -1.44 -28.36 1.35
CA ARG A 248 -1.95 -29.58 1.94
C ARG A 248 -2.10 -29.24 3.41
N ARG A 249 -3.35 -29.15 3.86
CA ARG A 249 -3.63 -29.21 5.30
C ARG A 249 -2.95 -30.50 5.73
N LEU A 250 -1.81 -30.37 6.39
CA LEU A 250 -1.21 -31.48 7.10
C LEU A 250 -2.30 -31.87 8.09
N ALA A 251 -2.99 -32.97 7.75
CA ALA A 251 -3.92 -33.59 8.68
C ALA A 251 -3.12 -33.80 9.95
N ALA A 252 -3.61 -33.19 11.03
CA ALA A 252 -3.13 -33.48 12.35
C ALA A 252 -3.32 -35.00 12.57
N ALA A 253 -2.22 -35.73 12.64
CA ALA A 253 -2.14 -37.05 13.22
C ALA A 253 -1.69 -36.88 14.65
#